data_72c260cffa695ea2a9b6181a61c5d572
#
_entry.id   72c260cffa695ea2a9b6181a61c5d572
#
_cell.length_a   1.000
_cell.length_b   1.000
_cell.length_c   1.000
_cell.angle_alpha   90.00
_cell.angle_beta   90.00
_cell.angle_gamma   90.00
#
_symmetry.space_group_name_H-M   'P 1'
#
loop_
_entity.id
_entity.type
_entity.pdbx_description
1 polymer ?
#
loop_
_entity_poly.entity_id
_entity_poly.type
_entity_poly.pdbx_seq_one_letter_code
_entity_poly.pdbx_strand_id
1 'polypeptide(L)'
;MGARGRPEMPYGWGRVPYTLEDRLPWMNLPFDVSEYHARLQRLRELMQRDGVDCLVVLGNRADNSNIRYLSNFEDFYGGESIVVVPMDGSPGFTTNAIMHGEPMHSGIQDCWIEDVRCAAAPRTVTGKADAVTIFDHVEDFINERGSSKGVIGVVGDFNVEQLQAFLTEQFPEATVQPAPGILREMRAIKSDNEVEVMRKACHLADVAMQAAMDAVQPGVSEFDLSAEANHAMFKAGAEHPAFPIAMAAGPRSGFKHLAPTGYQVKKGDIVYIDVGGRYTGYYSDCSRQRVCGDPTAEQLRFMEAQISIVEEVTRAARPGAVIADLAEIGIGVARDAGYEQWLYFRGHGIGCATHDLPSFAPGNPVPLQENMVFCFEPMLVRVGFGTACWEDIWRVTADGVENLNTCQIRWW
;
A
#
# COMPACT_ATOMS: atom_id res chain seq x y z
N MET A 1 -26.12 10.22 31.20
CA MET A 1 -25.71 11.61 31.52
C MET A 1 -26.10 12.46 30.31
N GLY A 2 -26.89 13.53 30.48
CA GLY A 2 -27.44 14.28 29.38
C GLY A 2 -26.40 14.94 28.52
N ALA A 3 -26.67 15.03 27.23
CA ALA A 3 -25.85 15.69 26.21
C ALA A 3 -25.36 17.04 26.74
N ARG A 4 -24.09 17.20 26.98
CA ARG A 4 -23.49 18.49 27.29
C ARG A 4 -23.73 19.36 26.06
N GLY A 5 -24.41 20.50 26.22
CA GLY A 5 -24.59 21.45 25.14
C GLY A 5 -23.20 21.81 24.57
N ARG A 6 -22.88 21.32 23.40
CA ARG A 6 -21.61 21.64 22.73
C ARG A 6 -21.64 23.09 22.33
N PRO A 7 -20.56 23.86 22.54
CA PRO A 7 -20.47 25.23 22.06
C PRO A 7 -20.63 25.26 20.54
N GLU A 8 -21.25 26.30 19.99
CA GLU A 8 -21.24 26.56 18.55
C GLU A 8 -19.78 26.55 18.06
N MET A 9 -19.49 25.58 17.19
CA MET A 9 -18.12 25.36 16.73
C MET A 9 -17.68 26.49 15.83
N PRO A 10 -16.47 27.06 16.05
CA PRO A 10 -15.91 28.02 15.10
C PRO A 10 -15.86 27.40 13.70
N TYR A 11 -16.00 28.24 12.68
CA TYR A 11 -15.90 27.82 11.28
C TYR A 11 -14.70 26.89 11.07
N GLY A 12 -14.99 25.67 10.58
CA GLY A 12 -13.97 24.68 10.26
C GLY A 12 -13.84 23.48 11.20
N TRP A 13 -14.42 23.53 12.40
CA TRP A 13 -14.45 22.38 13.30
C TRP A 13 -15.87 21.78 13.32
N GLY A 14 -16.00 20.50 13.13
CA GLY A 14 -17.27 19.81 13.03
C GLY A 14 -17.58 19.36 11.60
N ARG A 15 -18.86 19.32 11.27
CA ARG A 15 -19.32 18.84 9.96
C ARG A 15 -18.91 19.80 8.84
N VAL A 16 -18.37 19.25 7.76
CA VAL A 16 -18.02 20.00 6.55
C VAL A 16 -19.31 20.53 5.90
N PRO A 17 -19.40 21.84 5.58
CA PRO A 17 -20.64 22.47 5.11
C PRO A 17 -20.97 22.18 3.64
N TYR A 18 -20.18 21.36 2.94
CA TYR A 18 -20.35 21.04 1.53
C TYR A 18 -20.84 19.61 1.35
N THR A 19 -21.87 19.42 0.52
CA THR A 19 -22.34 18.10 0.11
C THR A 19 -21.30 17.39 -0.76
N LEU A 20 -21.47 16.10 -1.00
CA LEU A 20 -20.63 15.39 -1.96
C LEU A 20 -20.79 15.99 -3.37
N GLU A 21 -22.01 16.33 -3.78
CA GLU A 21 -22.29 16.94 -5.08
C GLU A 21 -21.55 18.28 -5.26
N ASP A 22 -21.50 19.12 -4.22
CA ASP A 22 -20.74 20.38 -4.24
C ASP A 22 -19.23 20.13 -4.42
N ARG A 23 -18.71 19.02 -3.89
CA ARG A 23 -17.27 18.71 -3.89
C ARG A 23 -16.80 17.97 -5.14
N LEU A 24 -17.65 17.18 -5.79
CA LEU A 24 -17.28 16.38 -6.98
C LEU A 24 -16.53 17.15 -8.06
N PRO A 25 -16.86 18.42 -8.40
CA PRO A 25 -16.11 19.18 -9.40
C PRO A 25 -14.66 19.50 -9.04
N TRP A 26 -14.29 19.41 -7.77
CA TRP A 26 -12.93 19.72 -7.25
C TRP A 26 -12.15 18.48 -6.89
N MET A 27 -12.84 17.33 -6.80
CA MET A 27 -12.24 16.08 -6.32
C MET A 27 -11.35 15.44 -7.38
N ASN A 28 -10.24 14.89 -6.93
CA ASN A 28 -9.39 14.03 -7.73
C ASN A 28 -9.62 12.58 -7.32
N LEU A 29 -10.74 12.00 -7.77
CA LEU A 29 -11.05 10.59 -7.53
C LEU A 29 -10.43 9.73 -8.62
N PRO A 30 -9.73 8.64 -8.27
CA PRO A 30 -9.22 7.66 -9.24
C PRO A 30 -10.34 6.88 -9.93
N PHE A 31 -11.52 6.82 -9.31
CA PHE A 31 -12.68 6.06 -9.75
C PHE A 31 -13.95 6.91 -9.70
N ASP A 32 -14.95 6.51 -10.47
CA ASP A 32 -16.33 6.96 -10.27
C ASP A 32 -16.82 6.59 -8.85
N VAL A 33 -17.73 7.41 -8.28
CA VAL A 33 -18.26 7.17 -6.93
C VAL A 33 -18.97 5.81 -6.81
N SER A 34 -19.47 5.26 -7.91
CA SER A 34 -20.07 3.92 -7.96
C SER A 34 -19.11 2.80 -7.53
N GLU A 35 -17.81 2.94 -7.81
CA GLU A 35 -16.79 1.99 -7.33
C GLU A 35 -16.73 1.96 -5.81
N TYR A 36 -16.76 3.11 -5.15
CA TYR A 36 -16.75 3.18 -3.69
C TYR A 36 -18.04 2.64 -3.08
N HIS A 37 -19.18 2.84 -3.73
CA HIS A 37 -20.44 2.20 -3.30
C HIS A 37 -20.37 0.68 -3.43
N ALA A 38 -19.79 0.15 -4.51
CA ALA A 38 -19.60 -1.30 -4.67
C ALA A 38 -18.66 -1.86 -3.59
N ARG A 39 -17.58 -1.14 -3.25
CA ARG A 39 -16.70 -1.50 -2.13
C ARG A 39 -17.44 -1.53 -0.80
N LEU A 40 -18.27 -0.51 -0.53
CA LEU A 40 -19.06 -0.44 0.69
C LEU A 40 -20.06 -1.60 0.80
N GLN A 41 -20.69 -1.98 -0.31
CA GLN A 41 -21.59 -3.13 -0.33
C GLN A 41 -20.83 -4.43 -0.03
N ARG A 42 -19.72 -4.67 -0.71
CA ARG A 42 -18.87 -5.86 -0.47
C ARG A 42 -18.34 -5.89 0.97
N LEU A 43 -17.96 -4.75 1.52
CA LEU A 43 -17.52 -4.67 2.92
C LEU A 43 -18.63 -5.13 3.86
N ARG A 44 -19.87 -4.70 3.65
CA ARG A 44 -21.02 -5.11 4.45
C ARG A 44 -21.34 -6.59 4.36
N GLU A 45 -21.16 -7.19 3.19
CA GLU A 45 -21.29 -8.65 3.01
C GLU A 45 -20.27 -9.41 3.88
N LEU A 46 -19.02 -8.92 3.94
CA LEU A 46 -17.98 -9.48 4.80
C LEU A 46 -18.27 -9.22 6.29
N MET A 47 -18.71 -8.01 6.64
CA MET A 47 -19.13 -7.68 8.01
C MET A 47 -20.27 -8.60 8.46
N GLN A 48 -21.28 -8.83 7.63
CA GLN A 48 -22.39 -9.73 7.92
C GLN A 48 -21.91 -11.18 8.12
N ARG A 49 -21.02 -11.67 7.26
CA ARG A 49 -20.40 -13.00 7.39
C ARG A 49 -19.70 -13.18 8.74
N ASP A 50 -18.97 -12.14 9.17
CA ASP A 50 -18.14 -12.17 10.38
C ASP A 50 -18.89 -11.70 11.64
N GLY A 51 -20.19 -11.39 11.50
CA GLY A 51 -21.04 -10.96 12.63
C GLY A 51 -20.66 -9.59 13.20
N VAL A 52 -20.21 -8.65 12.36
CA VAL A 52 -19.85 -7.28 12.73
C VAL A 52 -20.98 -6.33 12.32
N ASP A 53 -21.55 -5.61 13.28
CA ASP A 53 -22.66 -4.67 13.04
C ASP A 53 -22.19 -3.25 12.69
N CYS A 54 -21.00 -2.88 13.14
CA CYS A 54 -20.37 -1.59 12.84
C CYS A 54 -18.86 -1.78 12.75
N LEU A 55 -18.23 -1.25 11.69
CA LEU A 55 -16.77 -1.27 11.54
C LEU A 55 -16.20 0.12 11.78
N VAL A 56 -15.23 0.23 12.67
CA VAL A 56 -14.48 1.46 12.95
C VAL A 56 -13.04 1.26 12.49
N VAL A 57 -12.62 2.03 11.51
CA VAL A 57 -11.31 1.89 10.84
C VAL A 57 -10.46 3.11 11.15
N LEU A 58 -9.36 2.90 11.87
CA LEU A 58 -8.38 3.92 12.22
C LEU A 58 -7.18 3.82 11.29
N GLY A 59 -6.68 4.96 10.83
CA GLY A 59 -5.44 5.09 10.09
C GLY A 59 -4.74 6.40 10.39
N ASN A 60 -3.49 6.48 9.99
CA ASN A 60 -2.66 7.67 10.10
C ASN A 60 -1.66 7.72 8.92
N ARG A 61 -0.77 8.70 8.88
CA ARG A 61 0.22 8.83 7.82
C ARG A 61 1.15 7.62 7.67
N ALA A 62 1.43 6.87 8.74
CA ALA A 62 2.31 5.70 8.67
C ALA A 62 1.59 4.49 8.05
N ASP A 63 0.26 4.38 8.26
CA ASP A 63 -0.59 3.41 7.58
C ASP A 63 -1.95 4.06 7.27
N ASN A 64 -2.07 4.55 6.05
CA ASN A 64 -3.28 5.16 5.50
C ASN A 64 -4.03 4.23 4.53
N SER A 65 -3.57 3.02 4.35
CA SER A 65 -4.05 2.10 3.30
C SER A 65 -5.55 1.84 3.38
N ASN A 66 -6.07 1.50 4.55
CA ASN A 66 -7.49 1.24 4.78
C ASN A 66 -8.34 2.50 4.65
N ILE A 67 -7.85 3.63 5.15
CA ILE A 67 -8.53 4.93 5.04
C ILE A 67 -8.60 5.34 3.58
N ARG A 68 -7.47 5.30 2.86
CA ARG A 68 -7.42 5.62 1.42
C ARG A 68 -8.35 4.72 0.60
N TYR A 69 -8.35 3.42 0.87
CA TYR A 69 -9.18 2.44 0.17
C TYR A 69 -10.68 2.72 0.35
N LEU A 70 -11.10 3.07 1.57
CA LEU A 70 -12.52 3.29 1.90
C LEU A 70 -13.00 4.71 1.57
N SER A 71 -12.17 5.74 1.74
CA SER A 71 -12.59 7.14 1.69
C SER A 71 -11.95 7.96 0.59
N ASN A 72 -10.88 7.47 -0.03
CA ASN A 72 -9.95 8.21 -0.90
C ASN A 72 -9.18 9.33 -0.18
N PHE A 73 -9.32 9.49 1.12
CA PHE A 73 -8.61 10.53 1.86
C PHE A 73 -7.10 10.24 1.95
N GLU A 74 -6.30 11.27 1.73
CA GLU A 74 -4.85 11.24 1.93
C GLU A 74 -4.47 12.16 3.09
N ASP A 75 -3.78 11.59 4.09
CA ASP A 75 -3.20 12.38 5.17
C ASP A 75 -1.82 12.91 4.75
N PHE A 76 -1.77 14.16 4.38
CA PHE A 76 -0.52 14.81 3.93
C PHE A 76 0.37 15.28 5.10
N TYR A 77 -0.22 15.70 6.23
CA TYR A 77 0.52 16.36 7.31
C TYR A 77 0.80 15.51 8.54
N GLY A 78 0.14 14.38 8.65
CA GLY A 78 0.24 13.51 9.82
C GLY A 78 -0.80 13.86 10.87
N GLY A 79 -1.80 13.02 10.94
CA GLY A 79 -2.88 13.04 11.91
C GLY A 79 -3.46 11.65 12.00
N GLU A 80 -4.56 11.53 12.68
CA GLU A 80 -5.37 10.33 12.70
C GLU A 80 -6.66 10.55 11.94
N SER A 81 -7.12 9.53 11.25
CA SER A 81 -8.37 9.55 10.50
C SER A 81 -9.16 8.29 10.81
N ILE A 82 -10.47 8.42 10.91
CA ILE A 82 -11.35 7.29 11.21
C ILE A 82 -12.52 7.27 10.22
N VAL A 83 -12.77 6.10 9.66
CA VAL A 83 -14.00 5.78 8.92
C VAL A 83 -14.89 4.90 9.82
N VAL A 84 -16.15 5.28 9.96
CA VAL A 84 -17.17 4.48 10.65
C VAL A 84 -18.15 3.95 9.61
N VAL A 85 -18.25 2.63 9.49
CA VAL A 85 -19.12 1.94 8.54
C VAL A 85 -20.19 1.17 9.29
N PRO A 86 -21.45 1.64 9.32
CA PRO A 86 -22.56 0.87 9.85
C PRO A 86 -23.03 -0.19 8.85
N MET A 87 -23.75 -1.22 9.31
CA MET A 87 -24.41 -2.18 8.42
C MET A 87 -25.41 -1.50 7.49
N ASP A 88 -26.13 -0.49 7.98
CA ASP A 88 -27.11 0.28 7.22
C ASP A 88 -26.80 1.77 7.26
N GLY A 89 -27.14 2.50 6.17
CA GLY A 89 -26.95 3.95 6.09
C GLY A 89 -25.56 4.35 5.56
N SER A 90 -25.26 5.64 5.64
CA SER A 90 -24.02 6.21 5.07
C SER A 90 -22.84 6.07 6.03
N PRO A 91 -21.63 5.81 5.54
CA PRO A 91 -20.42 5.86 6.35
C PRO A 91 -20.18 7.28 6.88
N GLY A 92 -19.41 7.39 7.97
CA GLY A 92 -18.90 8.66 8.48
C GLY A 92 -17.38 8.70 8.40
N PHE A 93 -16.83 9.88 8.18
CA PHE A 93 -15.38 10.11 8.18
C PHE A 93 -15.01 11.25 9.13
N THR A 94 -14.01 11.05 9.94
CA THR A 94 -13.43 12.10 10.79
C THR A 94 -11.91 12.10 10.73
N THR A 95 -11.31 13.29 10.85
CA THR A 95 -9.86 13.45 10.87
C THR A 95 -9.45 14.60 11.78
N ASN A 96 -8.28 14.47 12.40
CA ASN A 96 -7.58 15.55 13.09
C ASN A 96 -6.30 15.97 12.36
N ALA A 97 -6.16 15.63 11.07
CA ALA A 97 -5.10 16.12 10.20
C ALA A 97 -5.20 17.65 10.08
N ILE A 98 -4.49 18.32 10.98
CA ILE A 98 -4.58 19.78 11.17
C ILE A 98 -3.21 20.39 11.00
N MET A 99 -3.11 21.45 10.21
CA MET A 99 -1.92 22.27 10.13
C MET A 99 -2.07 23.52 11.03
N HIS A 100 -1.10 23.75 11.92
CA HIS A 100 -1.04 24.94 12.77
C HIS A 100 -2.27 25.19 13.68
N GLY A 101 -3.02 24.13 14.02
CA GLY A 101 -4.20 24.23 14.89
C GLY A 101 -5.46 24.76 14.18
N GLU A 102 -5.41 24.94 12.87
CA GLU A 102 -6.57 25.28 12.05
C GLU A 102 -7.13 24.04 11.35
N PRO A 103 -8.46 23.88 11.27
CA PRO A 103 -9.04 22.76 10.55
C PRO A 103 -8.66 22.81 9.08
N MET A 104 -8.11 21.71 8.57
CA MET A 104 -7.75 21.64 7.16
C MET A 104 -8.87 21.05 6.34
N HIS A 105 -9.46 21.88 5.52
CA HIS A 105 -10.42 21.44 4.52
C HIS A 105 -9.75 20.85 3.26
N SER A 106 -8.45 21.12 3.05
CA SER A 106 -7.75 20.70 1.84
C SER A 106 -7.68 19.19 1.65
N GLY A 107 -7.47 18.42 2.72
CA GLY A 107 -7.47 16.97 2.64
C GLY A 107 -8.84 16.33 2.45
N ILE A 108 -9.91 17.09 2.74
CA ILE A 108 -11.28 16.60 2.69
C ILE A 108 -11.84 16.63 1.26
N GLN A 109 -11.29 17.48 0.40
CA GLN A 109 -11.79 17.64 -0.96
C GLN A 109 -11.76 16.32 -1.77
N ASP A 110 -10.84 15.40 -1.46
CA ASP A 110 -10.73 14.12 -2.15
C ASP A 110 -11.47 12.97 -1.46
N CYS A 111 -12.15 13.22 -0.33
CA CYS A 111 -12.94 12.23 0.38
C CYS A 111 -14.35 12.13 -0.21
N TRP A 112 -14.73 10.97 -0.75
CA TRP A 112 -16.06 10.75 -1.34
C TRP A 112 -17.18 10.58 -0.32
N ILE A 113 -16.86 10.28 0.96
CA ILE A 113 -17.84 10.13 2.03
C ILE A 113 -18.52 11.48 2.26
N GLU A 114 -19.85 11.49 2.35
CA GLU A 114 -20.62 12.74 2.48
C GLU A 114 -20.52 13.34 3.88
N ASP A 115 -20.70 12.53 4.92
CA ASP A 115 -20.62 12.98 6.32
C ASP A 115 -19.17 13.02 6.79
N VAL A 116 -18.54 14.17 6.57
CA VAL A 116 -17.15 14.43 6.97
C VAL A 116 -17.14 15.42 8.13
N ARG A 117 -16.41 15.08 9.19
CA ARG A 117 -16.24 15.92 10.38
C ARG A 117 -14.76 16.12 10.71
N CYS A 118 -14.38 17.38 10.92
CA CYS A 118 -13.02 17.73 11.32
C CYS A 118 -12.96 17.88 12.84
N ALA A 119 -11.99 17.27 13.44
CA ALA A 119 -11.71 17.37 14.87
C ALA A 119 -10.53 18.32 15.12
N ALA A 120 -10.46 18.85 16.34
CA ALA A 120 -9.30 19.61 16.79
C ALA A 120 -8.07 18.70 16.91
N ALA A 121 -6.89 19.26 16.66
CA ALA A 121 -5.63 18.60 17.01
C ALA A 121 -5.58 18.28 18.51
N PRO A 122 -4.79 17.27 18.88
CA PRO A 122 -4.63 16.90 20.29
C PRO A 122 -4.34 18.15 21.15
N ARG A 123 -4.87 18.17 22.36
CA ARG A 123 -4.75 19.26 23.34
C ARG A 123 -3.31 19.78 23.51
N THR A 124 -2.34 18.90 23.36
CA THR A 124 -0.91 19.24 23.41
C THR A 124 -0.47 20.25 22.33
N VAL A 125 -1.19 20.32 21.20
CA VAL A 125 -0.90 21.23 20.08
C VAL A 125 -1.72 22.51 20.18
N THR A 126 -3.00 22.43 20.56
CA THR A 126 -3.90 23.58 20.58
C THR A 126 -4.00 24.29 21.92
N GLY A 127 -3.64 23.63 23.02
CA GLY A 127 -3.81 24.15 24.39
C GLY A 127 -5.25 24.31 24.84
N LYS A 128 -6.27 23.93 24.01
CA LYS A 128 -7.69 24.07 24.30
C LYS A 128 -8.22 22.82 25.03
N ALA A 129 -8.79 23.02 26.21
CA ALA A 129 -9.31 21.93 27.06
C ALA A 129 -10.61 21.31 26.56
N ASP A 130 -11.39 22.04 25.76
CA ASP A 130 -12.76 21.68 25.35
C ASP A 130 -12.87 21.41 23.84
N ALA A 131 -11.75 21.04 23.20
CA ALA A 131 -11.73 20.74 21.77
C ALA A 131 -12.42 19.38 21.52
N VAL A 132 -13.31 19.32 20.52
CA VAL A 132 -13.91 18.08 20.02
C VAL A 132 -12.84 17.24 19.36
N THR A 133 -12.72 15.99 19.77
CA THR A 133 -11.74 15.03 19.27
C THR A 133 -12.34 14.17 18.17
N ILE A 134 -11.49 13.41 17.47
CA ILE A 134 -11.96 12.40 16.50
C ILE A 134 -12.81 11.33 17.18
N PHE A 135 -12.55 11.00 18.45
CA PHE A 135 -13.31 10.01 19.21
C PHE A 135 -14.72 10.50 19.54
N ASP A 136 -14.89 11.80 19.86
CA ASP A 136 -16.21 12.39 20.04
C ASP A 136 -17.05 12.27 18.76
N HIS A 137 -16.45 12.46 17.58
CA HIS A 137 -17.14 12.27 16.32
C HIS A 137 -17.46 10.80 16.02
N VAL A 138 -16.59 9.87 16.41
CA VAL A 138 -16.89 8.42 16.32
C VAL A 138 -18.08 8.04 17.19
N GLU A 139 -18.14 8.55 18.43
CA GLU A 139 -19.29 8.37 19.30
C GLU A 139 -20.59 8.90 18.66
N ASP A 140 -20.54 10.10 18.10
CA ASP A 140 -21.67 10.69 17.38
C ASP A 140 -22.11 9.82 16.20
N PHE A 141 -21.17 9.37 15.36
CA PHE A 141 -21.47 8.53 14.20
C PHE A 141 -22.17 7.23 14.61
N ILE A 142 -21.68 6.56 15.64
CA ILE A 142 -22.25 5.30 16.14
C ILE A 142 -23.66 5.52 16.69
N ASN A 143 -23.87 6.58 17.48
CA ASN A 143 -25.17 6.92 18.06
C ASN A 143 -26.20 7.33 16.98
N GLU A 144 -25.83 8.23 16.08
CA GLU A 144 -26.71 8.73 15.02
C GLU A 144 -27.15 7.64 14.05
N ARG A 145 -26.32 6.58 13.89
CA ARG A 145 -26.60 5.42 13.00
C ARG A 145 -27.19 4.24 13.71
N GLY A 146 -27.49 4.36 15.02
CA GLY A 146 -28.11 3.30 15.81
C GLY A 146 -27.23 2.08 16.04
N SER A 147 -25.90 2.22 15.90
CA SER A 147 -24.92 1.11 16.04
C SER A 147 -24.32 1.00 17.45
N SER A 148 -24.98 1.58 18.47
CA SER A 148 -24.51 1.58 19.87
C SER A 148 -24.67 0.25 20.62
N LYS A 149 -25.23 -0.76 19.94
CA LYS A 149 -25.42 -2.13 20.43
C LYS A 149 -24.95 -3.11 19.36
N GLY A 150 -24.68 -4.34 19.75
CA GLY A 150 -24.17 -5.36 18.82
C GLY A 150 -22.65 -5.41 18.80
N VAL A 151 -22.07 -5.82 17.68
CA VAL A 151 -20.62 -6.03 17.56
C VAL A 151 -19.98 -4.86 16.80
N ILE A 152 -19.07 -4.16 17.47
CA ILE A 152 -18.24 -3.11 16.88
C ILE A 152 -16.86 -3.71 16.58
N GLY A 153 -16.57 -3.91 15.29
CA GLY A 153 -15.27 -4.33 14.81
C GLY A 153 -14.31 -3.14 14.70
N VAL A 154 -13.06 -3.30 15.15
CA VAL A 154 -12.04 -2.25 15.08
C VAL A 154 -10.89 -2.71 14.19
N VAL A 155 -10.48 -1.85 13.25
CA VAL A 155 -9.36 -2.07 12.33
C VAL A 155 -8.37 -0.92 12.44
N GLY A 156 -7.08 -1.24 12.49
CA GLY A 156 -5.96 -0.30 12.51
C GLY A 156 -4.71 -0.98 13.05
N ASP A 157 -3.55 -0.41 12.75
CA ASP A 157 -2.25 -0.95 13.22
C ASP A 157 -1.61 -0.09 14.33
N PHE A 158 -2.10 1.15 14.54
CA PHE A 158 -1.59 2.09 15.54
C PHE A 158 -2.73 2.66 16.38
N ASN A 159 -2.49 2.87 17.68
CA ASN A 159 -3.43 3.46 18.65
C ASN A 159 -4.78 2.73 18.76
N VAL A 160 -4.86 1.52 18.26
CA VAL A 160 -6.09 0.71 18.24
C VAL A 160 -6.59 0.40 19.65
N GLU A 161 -5.70 0.15 20.60
CA GLU A 161 -6.04 -0.14 22.00
C GLU A 161 -6.74 1.05 22.67
N GLN A 162 -6.32 2.28 22.37
CA GLN A 162 -6.97 3.49 22.91
C GLN A 162 -8.39 3.64 22.36
N LEU A 163 -8.56 3.42 21.06
CA LEU A 163 -9.87 3.45 20.41
C LEU A 163 -10.78 2.35 20.96
N GLN A 164 -10.28 1.13 21.12
CA GLN A 164 -11.05 0.01 21.70
C GLN A 164 -11.47 0.30 23.15
N ALA A 165 -10.57 0.83 23.98
CA ALA A 165 -10.87 1.20 25.35
C ALA A 165 -11.96 2.28 25.40
N PHE A 166 -11.84 3.32 24.57
CA PHE A 166 -12.86 4.36 24.45
C PHE A 166 -14.23 3.79 24.03
N LEU A 167 -14.27 2.99 22.97
CA LEU A 167 -15.52 2.40 22.49
C LEU A 167 -16.17 1.48 23.54
N THR A 168 -15.37 0.70 24.27
CA THR A 168 -15.86 -0.18 25.35
C THR A 168 -16.47 0.62 26.48
N GLU A 169 -15.87 1.77 26.85
CA GLU A 169 -16.40 2.66 27.88
C GLU A 169 -17.69 3.36 27.45
N GLN A 170 -17.74 3.87 26.21
CA GLN A 170 -18.89 4.63 25.71
C GLN A 170 -20.09 3.75 25.35
N PHE A 171 -19.85 2.51 24.91
CA PHE A 171 -20.89 1.58 24.46
C PHE A 171 -20.90 0.28 25.27
N PRO A 172 -21.29 0.31 26.56
CA PRO A 172 -21.24 -0.86 27.44
C PRO A 172 -22.23 -1.98 27.05
N GLU A 173 -23.18 -1.71 26.16
CA GLU A 173 -24.10 -2.73 25.62
C GLU A 173 -23.58 -3.36 24.32
N ALA A 174 -22.46 -2.86 23.76
CA ALA A 174 -21.82 -3.41 22.56
C ALA A 174 -20.66 -4.35 22.91
N THR A 175 -20.35 -5.25 21.98
CA THR A 175 -19.12 -6.05 22.02
C THR A 175 -18.09 -5.40 21.11
N VAL A 176 -17.00 -4.87 21.66
CA VAL A 176 -15.90 -4.29 20.89
C VAL A 176 -14.82 -5.32 20.68
N GLN A 177 -14.45 -5.59 19.41
CA GLN A 177 -13.46 -6.61 19.07
C GLN A 177 -12.57 -6.19 17.88
N PRO A 178 -11.32 -6.71 17.79
CA PRO A 178 -10.50 -6.54 16.60
C PRO A 178 -11.12 -7.21 15.37
N ALA A 179 -11.05 -6.55 14.20
CA ALA A 179 -11.52 -7.08 12.92
C ALA A 179 -10.52 -6.85 11.76
N PRO A 180 -9.20 -7.11 11.93
CA PRO A 180 -8.18 -6.74 10.94
C PRO A 180 -8.26 -7.52 9.63
N GLY A 181 -8.89 -8.71 9.65
CA GLY A 181 -8.98 -9.61 8.48
C GLY A 181 -9.88 -9.09 7.37
N ILE A 182 -10.98 -8.40 7.71
CA ILE A 182 -12.04 -8.01 6.77
C ILE A 182 -11.49 -7.17 5.60
N LEU A 183 -10.77 -6.09 5.89
CA LEU A 183 -10.24 -5.21 4.86
C LEU A 183 -9.04 -5.82 4.13
N ARG A 184 -8.21 -6.60 4.78
CA ARG A 184 -7.10 -7.33 4.11
C ARG A 184 -7.62 -8.33 3.10
N GLU A 185 -8.66 -9.09 3.44
CA GLU A 185 -9.32 -10.01 2.52
C GLU A 185 -9.95 -9.27 1.35
N MET A 186 -10.65 -8.16 1.64
CA MET A 186 -11.30 -7.36 0.63
C MET A 186 -10.31 -6.79 -0.40
N ARG A 187 -9.16 -6.28 0.07
CA ARG A 187 -8.11 -5.71 -0.78
C ARG A 187 -7.31 -6.75 -1.56
N ALA A 188 -7.33 -8.02 -1.14
CA ALA A 188 -6.60 -9.09 -1.83
C ALA A 188 -7.09 -9.27 -3.28
N ILE A 189 -8.41 -9.14 -3.53
CA ILE A 189 -9.01 -9.26 -4.86
C ILE A 189 -9.32 -7.86 -5.40
N LYS A 190 -8.63 -7.46 -6.44
CA LYS A 190 -8.77 -6.12 -7.05
C LYS A 190 -9.97 -6.07 -7.99
N SER A 191 -10.63 -4.91 -8.09
CA SER A 191 -11.55 -4.64 -9.19
C SER A 191 -10.76 -4.36 -10.48
N ASP A 192 -11.41 -4.44 -11.64
CA ASP A 192 -10.75 -4.09 -12.90
C ASP A 192 -10.33 -2.61 -12.93
N ASN A 193 -11.09 -1.73 -12.27
CA ASN A 193 -10.72 -0.32 -12.11
C ASN A 193 -9.43 -0.15 -11.29
N GLU A 194 -9.27 -0.93 -10.21
CA GLU A 194 -8.04 -0.93 -9.41
C GLU A 194 -6.84 -1.42 -10.23
N VAL A 195 -7.02 -2.47 -11.04
CA VAL A 195 -5.96 -2.97 -11.92
C VAL A 195 -5.50 -1.90 -12.91
N GLU A 196 -6.41 -1.14 -13.51
CA GLU A 196 -6.05 -0.05 -14.43
C GLU A 196 -5.27 1.08 -13.74
N VAL A 197 -5.59 1.41 -12.50
CA VAL A 197 -4.81 2.36 -11.70
C VAL A 197 -3.43 1.78 -11.36
N MET A 198 -3.36 0.49 -11.02
CA MET A 198 -2.09 -0.18 -10.74
C MET A 198 -1.17 -0.26 -11.97
N ARG A 199 -1.71 -0.42 -13.20
CA ARG A 199 -0.90 -0.30 -14.45
C ARG A 199 -0.21 1.06 -14.56
N LYS A 200 -0.89 2.13 -14.16
CA LYS A 200 -0.28 3.47 -14.15
C LYS A 200 0.80 3.59 -13.07
N ALA A 201 0.58 3.01 -11.90
CA ALA A 201 1.60 2.93 -10.86
C ALA A 201 2.83 2.12 -11.33
N CYS A 202 2.63 0.96 -12.00
CA CYS A 202 3.71 0.18 -12.60
C CYS A 202 4.50 0.99 -13.65
N HIS A 203 3.80 1.74 -14.50
CA HIS A 203 4.46 2.62 -15.48
C HIS A 203 5.39 3.65 -14.80
N LEU A 204 5.03 4.17 -13.62
CA LEU A 204 5.91 5.09 -12.88
C LEU A 204 7.20 4.40 -12.44
N ALA A 205 7.13 3.16 -11.96
CA ALA A 205 8.30 2.35 -11.60
C ALA A 205 9.14 2.03 -12.84
N ASP A 206 8.51 1.65 -13.95
CA ASP A 206 9.18 1.34 -15.22
C ASP A 206 10.00 2.54 -15.74
N VAL A 207 9.41 3.73 -15.72
CA VAL A 207 10.08 4.98 -16.15
C VAL A 207 11.24 5.33 -15.23
N ALA A 208 11.07 5.17 -13.93
CA ALA A 208 12.13 5.40 -12.95
C ALA A 208 13.29 4.41 -13.10
N MET A 209 12.97 3.13 -13.26
CA MET A 209 13.95 2.07 -13.49
C MET A 209 14.75 2.31 -14.78
N GLN A 210 14.05 2.64 -15.88
CA GLN A 210 14.69 2.93 -17.14
C GLN A 210 15.69 4.09 -17.01
N ALA A 211 15.28 5.20 -16.38
CA ALA A 211 16.14 6.37 -16.21
C ALA A 211 17.40 6.06 -15.39
N ALA A 212 17.24 5.35 -14.27
CA ALA A 212 18.36 4.96 -13.41
C ALA A 212 19.31 3.99 -14.12
N MET A 213 18.76 2.98 -14.83
CA MET A 213 19.56 1.99 -15.55
C MET A 213 20.34 2.59 -16.72
N ASP A 214 19.75 3.55 -17.44
CA ASP A 214 20.44 4.25 -18.55
C ASP A 214 21.59 5.12 -18.04
N ALA A 215 21.49 5.65 -16.83
CA ALA A 215 22.53 6.47 -16.21
C ALA A 215 23.71 5.66 -15.65
N VAL A 216 23.63 4.32 -15.58
CA VAL A 216 24.70 3.48 -15.05
C VAL A 216 25.96 3.56 -15.93
N GLN A 217 27.01 4.17 -15.39
CA GLN A 217 28.33 4.26 -16.00
C GLN A 217 29.43 4.37 -14.93
N PRO A 218 30.69 4.09 -15.25
CA PRO A 218 31.77 4.26 -14.29
C PRO A 218 31.88 5.71 -13.78
N GLY A 219 31.97 5.87 -12.44
CA GLY A 219 32.10 7.16 -11.78
C GLY A 219 30.79 7.81 -11.36
N VAL A 220 29.62 7.33 -11.79
CA VAL A 220 28.33 7.78 -11.27
C VAL A 220 28.14 7.29 -9.84
N SER A 221 27.58 8.08 -8.95
CA SER A 221 27.28 7.64 -7.58
C SER A 221 25.91 6.99 -7.46
N GLU A 222 25.69 6.19 -6.40
CA GLU A 222 24.36 5.65 -6.09
C GLU A 222 23.34 6.78 -5.85
N PHE A 223 23.76 7.93 -5.30
CA PHE A 223 22.91 9.12 -5.14
C PHE A 223 22.48 9.70 -6.50
N ASP A 224 23.39 9.78 -7.48
CA ASP A 224 23.06 10.30 -8.80
C ASP A 224 22.02 9.40 -9.49
N LEU A 225 22.18 8.07 -9.43
CA LEU A 225 21.24 7.12 -10.00
C LEU A 225 19.86 7.21 -9.31
N SER A 226 19.84 7.35 -7.98
CA SER A 226 18.60 7.57 -7.23
C SER A 226 17.91 8.88 -7.60
N ALA A 227 18.69 9.94 -7.84
CA ALA A 227 18.16 11.24 -8.29
C ALA A 227 17.51 11.13 -9.68
N GLU A 228 18.14 10.42 -10.63
CA GLU A 228 17.58 10.19 -11.98
C GLU A 228 16.25 9.41 -11.90
N ALA A 229 16.21 8.33 -11.09
CA ALA A 229 14.97 7.56 -10.88
C ALA A 229 13.83 8.44 -10.33
N ASN A 230 14.10 9.18 -9.25
CA ASN A 230 13.12 10.08 -8.64
C ASN A 230 12.65 11.17 -9.60
N HIS A 231 13.59 11.80 -10.33
CA HIS A 231 13.26 12.84 -11.29
C HIS A 231 12.30 12.32 -12.38
N ALA A 232 12.62 11.18 -12.97
CA ALA A 232 11.81 10.57 -14.01
C ALA A 232 10.42 10.19 -13.51
N MET A 233 10.34 9.58 -12.31
CA MET A 233 9.10 9.18 -11.66
C MET A 233 8.17 10.37 -11.38
N PHE A 234 8.68 11.45 -10.78
CA PHE A 234 7.88 12.64 -10.50
C PHE A 234 7.42 13.35 -11.78
N LYS A 235 8.26 13.38 -12.81
CA LYS A 235 7.86 13.94 -14.13
C LYS A 235 6.78 13.11 -14.81
N ALA A 236 6.72 11.82 -14.54
CA ALA A 236 5.66 10.93 -15.04
C ALA A 236 4.36 11.03 -14.24
N GLY A 237 4.32 11.79 -13.12
CA GLY A 237 3.11 12.09 -12.36
C GLY A 237 2.92 11.26 -11.08
N ALA A 238 4.00 10.74 -10.50
CA ALA A 238 3.93 10.07 -9.20
C ALA A 238 3.56 11.04 -8.08
N GLU A 239 2.69 10.59 -7.16
CA GLU A 239 2.41 11.31 -5.90
C GLU A 239 3.68 11.39 -5.05
N HIS A 240 4.35 10.25 -4.89
CA HIS A 240 5.64 10.08 -4.24
C HIS A 240 6.20 8.68 -4.56
N PRO A 241 7.48 8.39 -4.25
CA PRO A 241 7.99 7.02 -4.29
C PRO A 241 7.16 6.11 -3.36
N ALA A 242 6.93 4.86 -3.76
CA ALA A 242 6.22 3.87 -2.95
C ALA A 242 6.93 3.63 -1.61
N PHE A 243 8.25 3.64 -1.66
CA PHE A 243 9.19 3.53 -0.54
C PHE A 243 10.48 4.27 -0.91
N PRO A 244 11.40 4.52 0.05
CA PRO A 244 12.72 5.04 -0.29
C PRO A 244 13.42 4.11 -1.28
N ILE A 245 13.87 4.64 -2.42
CA ILE A 245 14.53 3.83 -3.46
C ILE A 245 15.71 3.08 -2.83
N ALA A 246 15.68 1.75 -2.92
CA ALA A 246 16.81 0.92 -2.53
C ALA A 246 17.76 0.77 -3.72
N MET A 247 19.05 1.06 -3.49
CA MET A 247 20.07 1.03 -4.53
C MET A 247 21.43 0.69 -3.94
N ALA A 248 22.11 -0.24 -4.59
CA ALA A 248 23.46 -0.60 -4.20
C ALA A 248 24.29 -1.05 -5.41
N ALA A 249 25.57 -0.69 -5.43
CA ALA A 249 26.50 -1.06 -6.48
C ALA A 249 27.74 -1.79 -5.93
N GLY A 250 28.36 -2.63 -6.78
CA GLY A 250 29.57 -3.37 -6.46
C GLY A 250 29.43 -4.26 -5.25
N PRO A 251 30.39 -4.29 -4.28
CA PRO A 251 30.33 -5.15 -3.11
C PRO A 251 29.08 -4.91 -2.24
N ARG A 252 28.50 -3.71 -2.28
CA ARG A 252 27.29 -3.37 -1.54
C ARG A 252 26.05 -4.04 -2.13
N SER A 253 26.02 -4.27 -3.44
CA SER A 253 24.86 -4.90 -4.11
C SER A 253 24.62 -6.35 -3.68
N GLY A 254 25.53 -6.96 -2.95
CA GLY A 254 25.32 -8.26 -2.29
C GLY A 254 24.49 -8.20 -1.00
N PHE A 255 23.91 -7.05 -0.69
CA PHE A 255 22.94 -6.85 0.39
C PHE A 255 21.68 -6.21 -0.20
N LYS A 256 20.52 -6.75 0.13
CA LYS A 256 19.24 -6.25 -0.36
C LYS A 256 18.76 -5.02 0.41
N HIS A 257 17.93 -4.19 -0.23
CA HIS A 257 17.23 -3.05 0.36
C HIS A 257 18.14 -2.03 1.06
N LEU A 258 19.29 -1.72 0.44
CA LEU A 258 20.20 -0.71 0.96
C LEU A 258 19.84 0.69 0.45
N ALA A 259 19.90 1.67 1.34
CA ALA A 259 19.83 3.06 0.95
C ALA A 259 21.03 3.44 0.06
N PRO A 260 20.84 4.32 -0.95
CA PRO A 260 21.93 4.83 -1.78
C PRO A 260 22.95 5.60 -0.94
N THR A 261 24.19 5.58 -1.41
CA THR A 261 25.32 6.30 -0.79
C THR A 261 26.14 7.02 -1.87
N GLY A 262 27.24 7.66 -1.44
CA GLY A 262 28.23 8.24 -2.35
C GLY A 262 29.17 7.21 -3.00
N TYR A 263 28.88 5.89 -2.94
CA TYR A 263 29.66 4.89 -3.64
C TYR A 263 29.64 5.15 -5.14
N GLN A 264 30.81 5.22 -5.75
CA GLN A 264 30.97 5.44 -7.18
C GLN A 264 31.05 4.10 -7.92
N VAL A 265 30.13 3.90 -8.84
CA VAL A 265 30.04 2.70 -9.68
C VAL A 265 31.33 2.48 -10.46
N LYS A 266 31.80 1.25 -10.48
CA LYS A 266 33.02 0.84 -11.21
C LYS A 266 32.66 -0.14 -12.32
N LYS A 267 33.53 -0.21 -13.34
CA LYS A 267 33.37 -1.22 -14.39
C LYS A 267 33.41 -2.64 -13.77
N GLY A 268 32.42 -3.45 -14.12
CA GLY A 268 32.21 -4.81 -13.60
C GLY A 268 31.33 -4.90 -12.37
N ASP A 269 30.95 -3.78 -11.75
CA ASP A 269 30.02 -3.78 -10.62
C ASP A 269 28.61 -4.23 -11.08
N ILE A 270 27.97 -5.08 -10.29
CA ILE A 270 26.53 -5.27 -10.35
C ILE A 270 25.89 -4.09 -9.64
N VAL A 271 24.98 -3.41 -10.32
CA VAL A 271 24.12 -2.37 -9.77
C VAL A 271 22.73 -2.97 -9.61
N TYR A 272 22.23 -3.04 -8.38
CA TYR A 272 20.89 -3.46 -8.02
C TYR A 272 20.04 -2.24 -7.67
N ILE A 273 18.86 -2.17 -8.23
CA ILE A 273 17.90 -1.08 -8.00
C ILE A 273 16.54 -1.69 -7.71
N ASP A 274 15.88 -1.12 -6.70
CA ASP A 274 14.54 -1.45 -6.29
C ASP A 274 13.74 -0.15 -6.10
N VAL A 275 12.66 0.01 -6.88
CA VAL A 275 11.92 1.26 -7.02
C VAL A 275 10.43 1.01 -7.22
N GLY A 276 9.62 1.79 -6.55
CA GLY A 276 8.19 1.81 -6.76
C GLY A 276 7.66 3.23 -6.79
N GLY A 277 6.61 3.47 -7.56
CA GLY A 277 5.85 4.71 -7.61
C GLY A 277 4.47 4.56 -6.99
N ARG A 278 3.90 5.66 -6.51
CA ARG A 278 2.53 5.73 -6.05
C ARG A 278 1.71 6.59 -7.00
N TYR A 279 0.61 6.03 -7.49
CA TYR A 279 -0.35 6.71 -8.35
C TYR A 279 -1.75 6.64 -7.75
N THR A 280 -2.33 7.79 -7.41
CA THR A 280 -3.68 7.91 -6.81
C THR A 280 -3.97 6.91 -5.69
N GLY A 281 -2.98 6.74 -4.78
CA GLY A 281 -3.08 5.86 -3.61
C GLY A 281 -2.69 4.40 -3.83
N TYR A 282 -2.35 3.98 -5.07
CA TYR A 282 -1.89 2.63 -5.38
C TYR A 282 -0.39 2.60 -5.61
N TYR A 283 0.23 1.56 -5.06
CA TYR A 283 1.67 1.36 -5.09
C TYR A 283 2.10 0.44 -6.22
N SER A 284 3.32 0.64 -6.71
CA SER A 284 4.04 -0.31 -7.56
C SER A 284 5.37 -0.69 -6.91
N ASP A 285 5.95 -1.78 -7.42
CA ASP A 285 7.21 -2.35 -6.96
C ASP A 285 7.93 -2.99 -8.14
N CYS A 286 9.23 -2.73 -8.29
CA CYS A 286 10.02 -3.21 -9.42
C CYS A 286 11.50 -3.22 -9.08
N SER A 287 12.13 -4.38 -9.18
CA SER A 287 13.59 -4.47 -9.02
C SER A 287 14.26 -5.00 -10.28
N ARG A 288 15.43 -4.47 -10.56
CA ARG A 288 16.32 -4.90 -11.65
C ARG A 288 17.78 -4.83 -11.21
N GLN A 289 18.61 -5.51 -11.99
CA GLN A 289 20.07 -5.39 -11.92
C GLN A 289 20.68 -5.13 -13.28
N ARG A 290 21.84 -4.47 -13.27
CA ARG A 290 22.69 -4.25 -14.44
C ARG A 290 24.15 -4.40 -14.03
N VAL A 291 24.97 -4.92 -14.94
CA VAL A 291 26.43 -4.84 -14.79
C VAL A 291 26.94 -3.56 -15.47
N CYS A 292 27.75 -2.79 -14.76
CA CYS A 292 28.42 -1.63 -15.34
C CYS A 292 29.50 -2.08 -16.35
N GLY A 293 29.17 -2.06 -17.64
CA GLY A 293 29.95 -2.64 -18.73
C GLY A 293 29.55 -4.08 -19.04
N ASP A 294 30.45 -4.85 -19.64
CA ASP A 294 30.15 -6.23 -20.02
C ASP A 294 30.18 -7.17 -18.81
N PRO A 295 29.13 -8.01 -18.62
CA PRO A 295 29.11 -8.98 -17.54
C PRO A 295 30.09 -10.13 -17.77
N THR A 296 30.64 -10.66 -16.69
CA THR A 296 31.38 -11.93 -16.71
C THR A 296 30.43 -13.11 -16.92
N ALA A 297 30.98 -14.25 -17.37
CA ALA A 297 30.18 -15.47 -17.53
C ALA A 297 29.55 -15.95 -16.21
N GLU A 298 30.15 -15.67 -15.05
CA GLU A 298 29.59 -15.99 -13.74
C GLU A 298 28.42 -15.07 -13.41
N GLN A 299 28.54 -13.78 -13.64
CA GLN A 299 27.45 -12.80 -13.45
C GLN A 299 26.26 -13.12 -14.36
N LEU A 300 26.49 -13.46 -15.63
CA LEU A 300 25.42 -13.87 -16.55
C LEU A 300 24.67 -15.09 -16.03
N ARG A 301 25.39 -16.16 -15.65
CA ARG A 301 24.75 -17.39 -15.11
C ARG A 301 23.94 -17.09 -13.84
N PHE A 302 24.44 -16.22 -12.98
CA PHE A 302 23.75 -15.84 -11.74
C PHE A 302 22.45 -15.08 -12.02
N MET A 303 22.49 -14.10 -12.90
CA MET A 303 21.31 -13.30 -13.28
C MET A 303 20.30 -14.12 -14.08
N GLU A 304 20.73 -14.93 -15.04
CA GLU A 304 19.82 -15.78 -15.82
C GLU A 304 19.17 -16.88 -14.95
N ALA A 305 19.86 -17.41 -13.98
CA ALA A 305 19.26 -18.36 -13.05
C ALA A 305 18.12 -17.73 -12.23
N GLN A 306 18.27 -16.47 -11.79
CA GLN A 306 17.21 -15.76 -11.10
C GLN A 306 16.01 -15.47 -12.02
N ILE A 307 16.26 -15.06 -13.26
CA ILE A 307 15.21 -14.88 -14.25
C ILE A 307 14.43 -16.17 -14.51
N SER A 308 15.12 -17.30 -14.61
CA SER A 308 14.49 -18.61 -14.79
C SER A 308 13.56 -18.98 -13.63
N ILE A 309 13.87 -18.57 -12.40
CA ILE A 309 12.98 -18.78 -11.24
C ILE A 309 11.65 -18.04 -11.48
N VAL A 310 11.69 -16.77 -11.88
CA VAL A 310 10.47 -15.99 -12.15
C VAL A 310 9.68 -16.59 -13.31
N GLU A 311 10.34 -16.93 -14.42
CA GLU A 311 9.71 -17.50 -15.61
C GLU A 311 8.98 -18.82 -15.31
N GLU A 312 9.59 -19.74 -14.56
CA GLU A 312 8.97 -21.04 -14.25
C GLU A 312 7.81 -20.91 -13.25
N VAL A 313 7.95 -20.07 -12.23
CA VAL A 313 6.89 -19.83 -11.24
C VAL A 313 5.70 -19.14 -11.88
N THR A 314 5.92 -18.08 -12.67
CA THR A 314 4.83 -17.34 -13.31
C THR A 314 4.15 -18.15 -14.41
N ARG A 315 4.86 -19.04 -15.10
CA ARG A 315 4.26 -20.01 -16.05
C ARG A 315 3.31 -21.00 -15.37
N ALA A 316 3.59 -21.38 -14.12
CA ALA A 316 2.76 -22.30 -13.34
C ALA A 316 1.59 -21.58 -12.61
N ALA A 317 1.72 -20.26 -12.41
CA ALA A 317 0.75 -19.46 -11.67
C ALA A 317 -0.55 -19.30 -12.47
N ARG A 318 -1.68 -19.63 -11.83
CA ARG A 318 -3.05 -19.52 -12.37
C ARG A 318 -4.06 -19.64 -11.25
N PRO A 319 -5.33 -19.33 -11.45
CA PRO A 319 -6.37 -19.58 -10.43
C PRO A 319 -6.33 -21.03 -9.92
N GLY A 320 -6.37 -21.19 -8.59
CA GLY A 320 -6.26 -22.49 -7.91
C GLY A 320 -4.85 -23.00 -7.67
N ALA A 321 -3.80 -22.42 -8.26
CA ALA A 321 -2.43 -22.78 -7.95
C ALA A 321 -2.10 -22.39 -6.50
N VAL A 322 -1.60 -23.35 -5.71
CA VAL A 322 -1.24 -23.14 -4.31
C VAL A 322 0.13 -22.48 -4.21
N ILE A 323 0.25 -21.42 -3.41
CA ILE A 323 1.50 -20.65 -3.29
C ILE A 323 2.66 -21.53 -2.80
N ALA A 324 2.41 -22.48 -1.88
CA ALA A 324 3.43 -23.43 -1.44
C ALA A 324 4.01 -24.26 -2.60
N ASP A 325 3.16 -24.70 -3.54
CA ASP A 325 3.60 -25.50 -4.70
C ASP A 325 4.41 -24.63 -5.68
N LEU A 326 3.99 -23.37 -5.87
CA LEU A 326 4.74 -22.40 -6.66
C LEU A 326 6.11 -22.10 -6.05
N ALA A 327 6.21 -22.05 -4.73
CA ALA A 327 7.48 -21.86 -4.04
C ALA A 327 8.42 -23.05 -4.26
N GLU A 328 7.92 -24.29 -4.21
CA GLU A 328 8.72 -25.49 -4.49
C GLU A 328 9.27 -25.50 -5.92
N ILE A 329 8.49 -25.03 -6.91
CA ILE A 329 8.98 -24.86 -8.28
C ILE A 329 10.18 -23.92 -8.30
N GLY A 330 10.06 -22.73 -7.73
CA GLY A 330 11.14 -21.74 -7.76
C GLY A 330 12.39 -22.20 -6.99
N ILE A 331 12.22 -22.85 -5.84
CA ILE A 331 13.31 -23.43 -5.05
C ILE A 331 14.00 -24.57 -5.85
N GLY A 332 13.21 -25.39 -6.56
CA GLY A 332 13.75 -26.45 -7.44
C GLY A 332 14.63 -25.87 -8.55
N VAL A 333 14.18 -24.82 -9.24
CA VAL A 333 14.97 -24.13 -10.29
C VAL A 333 16.30 -23.60 -9.71
N ALA A 334 16.27 -22.96 -8.54
CA ALA A 334 17.48 -22.45 -7.90
C ALA A 334 18.44 -23.58 -7.49
N ARG A 335 17.91 -24.71 -7.02
CA ARG A 335 18.67 -25.92 -6.64
C ARG A 335 19.37 -26.52 -7.84
N ASP A 336 18.66 -26.72 -8.94
CA ASP A 336 19.19 -27.31 -10.18
C ASP A 336 20.27 -26.42 -10.82
N ALA A 337 20.12 -25.09 -10.66
CA ALA A 337 21.14 -24.13 -11.07
C ALA A 337 22.34 -24.02 -10.10
N GLY A 338 22.26 -24.62 -8.90
CA GLY A 338 23.31 -24.58 -7.87
C GLY A 338 23.32 -23.29 -7.04
N TYR A 339 22.20 -22.58 -6.98
CA TYR A 339 22.07 -21.26 -6.31
C TYR A 339 21.12 -21.26 -5.10
N GLU A 340 20.56 -22.42 -4.69
CA GLU A 340 19.58 -22.53 -3.60
C GLU A 340 20.04 -21.84 -2.30
N GLN A 341 21.34 -21.97 -1.95
CA GLN A 341 21.91 -21.38 -0.74
C GLN A 341 21.92 -19.84 -0.73
N TRP A 342 21.70 -19.18 -1.87
CA TRP A 342 21.62 -17.72 -2.00
C TRP A 342 20.21 -17.24 -2.33
N LEU A 343 19.24 -18.16 -2.49
CA LEU A 343 17.88 -17.85 -2.80
C LEU A 343 17.15 -17.25 -1.57
N TYR A 344 16.54 -16.11 -1.79
CA TYR A 344 15.54 -15.52 -0.94
C TYR A 344 14.21 -15.52 -1.70
N PHE A 345 13.41 -16.57 -1.46
CA PHE A 345 12.13 -16.73 -2.13
C PHE A 345 11.07 -15.87 -1.43
N ARG A 346 10.54 -14.89 -2.14
CA ARG A 346 9.58 -13.92 -1.59
C ARG A 346 8.65 -13.38 -2.67
N GLY A 347 7.54 -12.84 -2.20
CA GLY A 347 6.58 -12.02 -2.92
C GLY A 347 5.42 -11.66 -1.99
N HIS A 348 4.64 -10.68 -2.34
CA HIS A 348 3.53 -10.20 -1.54
C HIS A 348 2.43 -9.59 -2.41
N GLY A 349 1.20 -9.57 -1.89
CA GLY A 349 0.15 -8.75 -2.48
C GLY A 349 0.51 -7.27 -2.38
N ILE A 350 -0.03 -6.49 -3.30
CA ILE A 350 0.20 -5.05 -3.38
C ILE A 350 -1.06 -4.36 -3.88
N GLY A 351 -1.23 -3.09 -3.54
CA GLY A 351 -2.39 -2.29 -3.93
C GLY A 351 -2.36 -0.92 -3.26
N CYS A 352 -3.36 -0.61 -2.43
CA CYS A 352 -3.35 0.58 -1.56
C CYS A 352 -2.34 0.48 -0.40
N ALA A 353 -1.76 -0.70 -0.18
CA ALA A 353 -0.62 -0.91 0.69
C ALA A 353 0.54 -1.47 -0.12
N THR A 354 1.78 -1.19 0.27
CA THR A 354 2.98 -1.79 -0.33
C THR A 354 3.02 -3.29 -0.09
N HIS A 355 2.52 -3.75 1.07
CA HIS A 355 2.41 -5.17 1.41
C HIS A 355 0.96 -5.51 1.76
N ASP A 356 0.37 -6.40 0.99
CA ASP A 356 -0.99 -6.89 1.13
C ASP A 356 -1.05 -8.42 1.00
N LEU A 357 -2.25 -9.02 1.01
CA LEU A 357 -2.41 -10.43 0.68
C LEU A 357 -2.44 -10.63 -0.86
N PRO A 358 -1.95 -11.79 -1.35
CA PRO A 358 -1.36 -12.92 -0.62
C PRO A 358 0.12 -12.75 -0.29
N SER A 359 0.65 -13.52 0.67
CA SER A 359 2.09 -13.63 0.92
C SER A 359 2.67 -14.79 0.12
N PHE A 360 3.61 -14.53 -0.78
CA PHE A 360 4.36 -15.57 -1.50
C PHE A 360 5.51 -16.07 -0.63
N ALA A 361 5.20 -16.99 0.27
CA ALA A 361 6.17 -17.62 1.16
C ALA A 361 6.12 -19.14 1.04
N PRO A 362 7.26 -19.83 1.17
CA PRO A 362 7.27 -21.30 1.25
C PRO A 362 6.30 -21.81 2.32
N GLY A 363 5.51 -22.83 1.98
CA GLY A 363 4.54 -23.43 2.89
C GLY A 363 3.22 -22.69 3.04
N ASN A 364 2.99 -21.57 2.31
CA ASN A 364 1.69 -20.89 2.33
C ASN A 364 0.64 -21.70 1.55
N PRO A 365 -0.44 -22.20 2.21
CA PRO A 365 -1.43 -23.08 1.58
C PRO A 365 -2.50 -22.32 0.77
N VAL A 366 -2.41 -20.99 0.67
CA VAL A 366 -3.42 -20.15 0.00
C VAL A 366 -3.37 -20.39 -1.51
N PRO A 367 -4.51 -20.71 -2.15
CA PRO A 367 -4.59 -20.78 -3.60
C PRO A 367 -4.71 -19.37 -4.20
N LEU A 368 -4.11 -19.16 -5.36
CA LEU A 368 -4.31 -17.95 -6.15
C LEU A 368 -5.76 -17.87 -6.63
N GLN A 369 -6.31 -16.66 -6.67
CA GLN A 369 -7.63 -16.37 -7.18
C GLN A 369 -7.52 -15.30 -8.28
N GLU A 370 -8.44 -15.32 -9.22
CA GLU A 370 -8.54 -14.30 -10.26
C GLU A 370 -8.61 -12.89 -9.63
N ASN A 371 -7.94 -11.95 -10.25
CA ASN A 371 -7.78 -10.57 -9.77
C ASN A 371 -6.99 -10.39 -8.45
N MET A 372 -6.34 -11.43 -7.94
CA MET A 372 -5.23 -11.19 -7.04
C MET A 372 -4.11 -10.49 -7.80
N VAL A 373 -3.52 -9.46 -7.18
CA VAL A 373 -2.33 -8.76 -7.70
C VAL A 373 -1.23 -8.88 -6.69
N PHE A 374 -0.07 -9.31 -7.14
CA PHE A 374 1.08 -9.57 -6.28
C PHE A 374 2.38 -9.11 -6.93
N CYS A 375 3.30 -8.66 -6.10
CA CYS A 375 4.70 -8.49 -6.43
C CYS A 375 5.41 -9.83 -6.25
N PHE A 376 6.24 -10.24 -7.22
CA PHE A 376 7.02 -11.46 -7.13
C PHE A 376 8.50 -11.15 -7.31
N GLU A 377 9.26 -11.33 -6.21
CA GLU A 377 10.64 -10.84 -6.03
C GLU A 377 11.61 -11.92 -5.52
N PRO A 378 11.71 -13.10 -6.16
CA PRO A 378 12.72 -14.06 -5.75
C PRO A 378 14.11 -13.52 -6.04
N MET A 379 14.93 -13.34 -5.01
CA MET A 379 16.28 -12.79 -5.15
C MET A 379 17.33 -13.86 -5.01
N LEU A 380 18.39 -13.79 -5.80
CA LEU A 380 19.66 -14.43 -5.49
C LEU A 380 20.59 -13.37 -4.88
N VAL A 381 20.97 -13.56 -3.61
CA VAL A 381 21.77 -12.59 -2.84
C VAL A 381 23.07 -13.22 -2.42
N ARG A 382 24.20 -12.73 -2.96
CA ARG A 382 25.54 -13.26 -2.64
C ARG A 382 26.46 -12.14 -2.15
N VAL A 383 26.74 -12.15 -0.85
CA VAL A 383 27.62 -11.15 -0.22
C VAL A 383 28.98 -11.13 -0.91
N GLY A 384 29.47 -9.92 -1.23
CA GLY A 384 30.72 -9.70 -1.94
C GLY A 384 30.67 -9.95 -3.46
N PHE A 385 29.49 -10.35 -3.99
CA PHE A 385 29.29 -10.57 -5.43
C PHE A 385 28.20 -9.68 -6.01
N GLY A 386 26.98 -9.76 -5.48
CA GLY A 386 25.86 -8.94 -5.92
C GLY A 386 24.50 -9.58 -5.66
N THR A 387 23.44 -8.85 -5.99
CA THR A 387 22.06 -9.33 -6.01
C THR A 387 21.58 -9.41 -7.47
N ALA A 388 20.90 -10.52 -7.79
CA ALA A 388 20.09 -10.66 -8.98
C ALA A 388 18.61 -10.69 -8.58
N CYS A 389 17.81 -9.80 -9.14
CA CYS A 389 16.37 -9.72 -8.92
C CYS A 389 15.69 -9.16 -10.16
N TRP A 390 14.83 -9.97 -10.76
CA TRP A 390 13.74 -9.51 -11.60
C TRP A 390 12.48 -9.59 -10.76
N GLU A 391 11.93 -8.43 -10.47
CA GLU A 391 10.72 -8.24 -9.71
C GLU A 391 9.74 -7.40 -10.51
N ASP A 392 8.53 -7.90 -10.61
CA ASP A 392 7.42 -7.23 -11.26
C ASP A 392 6.11 -7.49 -10.52
N ILE A 393 5.10 -6.73 -10.88
CA ILE A 393 3.74 -6.89 -10.41
C ILE A 393 2.95 -7.73 -11.40
N TRP A 394 2.30 -8.77 -10.88
CA TRP A 394 1.54 -9.74 -11.63
C TRP A 394 0.07 -9.75 -11.21
N ARG A 395 -0.83 -9.71 -12.20
CA ARG A 395 -2.27 -9.94 -12.00
C ARG A 395 -2.59 -11.40 -12.33
N VAL A 396 -3.36 -12.06 -11.47
CA VAL A 396 -3.94 -13.37 -11.79
C VAL A 396 -5.13 -13.17 -12.72
N THR A 397 -5.08 -13.76 -13.92
CA THR A 397 -6.15 -13.78 -14.93
C THR A 397 -6.98 -15.05 -14.83
N ALA A 398 -7.97 -15.23 -15.69
CA ALA A 398 -8.82 -16.42 -15.69
C ALA A 398 -8.06 -17.73 -15.95
N ASP A 399 -6.90 -17.69 -16.64
CA ASP A 399 -6.16 -18.85 -17.11
C ASP A 399 -4.63 -18.81 -16.82
N GLY A 400 -4.13 -17.75 -16.22
CA GLY A 400 -2.70 -17.58 -15.94
C GLY A 400 -2.42 -16.34 -15.12
N VAL A 401 -1.30 -15.66 -15.44
CA VAL A 401 -0.94 -14.36 -14.88
C VAL A 401 -0.50 -13.40 -15.98
N GLU A 402 -0.72 -12.12 -15.75
CA GLU A 402 -0.33 -11.02 -16.61
C GLU A 402 0.68 -10.14 -15.88
N ASN A 403 1.81 -9.81 -16.53
CA ASN A 403 2.77 -8.84 -16.03
C ASN A 403 2.22 -7.42 -16.24
N LEU A 404 2.13 -6.62 -15.20
CA LEU A 404 1.68 -5.22 -15.27
C LEU A 404 2.83 -4.24 -15.57
N ASN A 405 4.09 -4.66 -15.37
CA ASN A 405 5.27 -3.90 -15.74
C ASN A 405 5.66 -4.14 -17.20
N THR A 406 6.31 -3.16 -17.79
CA THR A 406 6.81 -3.20 -19.18
C THR A 406 8.30 -2.92 -19.28
N CYS A 407 8.96 -2.70 -18.17
CA CYS A 407 10.38 -2.39 -18.08
C CYS A 407 11.24 -3.54 -18.62
N GLN A 408 12.33 -3.20 -19.28
CA GLN A 408 13.31 -4.16 -19.78
C GLN A 408 13.81 -5.07 -18.64
N ILE A 409 13.94 -6.39 -18.91
CA ILE A 409 14.37 -7.38 -17.93
C ILE A 409 15.89 -7.56 -17.97
N ARG A 410 16.47 -7.70 -19.16
CA ARG A 410 17.91 -7.95 -19.38
C ARG A 410 18.62 -6.69 -19.80
N TRP A 411 19.59 -6.26 -18.99
CA TRP A 411 20.40 -5.05 -19.21
C TRP A 411 21.86 -5.39 -19.54
N TRP A 412 22.07 -6.39 -20.39
CA TRP A 412 23.37 -6.84 -20.94
C TRP A 412 23.27 -7.24 -22.38
#